data_9c7c1223834a5c917595e978983f72c4
#
_entry.id   9c7c1223834a5c917595e978983f72c4
#
_cell.length_a   1.000
_cell.length_b   1.000
_cell.length_c   1.000
_cell.angle_alpha   90.00
_cell.angle_beta   90.00
_cell.angle_gamma   90.00
#
_symmetry.space_group_name_H-M   'P 1'
#
loop_
_entity.id
_entity.type
_entity.pdbx_description
1 polymer ?
#
loop_
_entity_poly.entity_id
_entity_poly.type
_entity_poly.pdbx_seq_one_letter_code
_entity_poly.pdbx_strand_id
1 'polypeptide(L)'
;MKLVITKDYEEMSQVAVEYLLGEMNQNRKVNLCITAGKTPERIYEILAEKVQGRDFSNVHYYNFDESYPMDDNEYGVTMTELKKLYFDKASVNPENIHPLTMENYQTWDDYVDSIGRFDIIMMGLGSDGHFCANLPGTNCLHDLKTRLLSFDMPDNGTMQFATMGTQSVMASKHLLFIVNGEHKAEILKQVLVGPIDEECPSSVLKLHPNFTVIADEAAAKYLTK
;
A
#
# COMPACT_ATOMS: atom_id res chain seq x y z
N MET A 1 15.34 5.69 7.35
CA MET A 1 14.90 4.41 6.77
C MET A 1 15.32 3.27 7.70
N LYS A 2 14.42 2.30 7.96
CA LYS A 2 14.68 1.06 8.70
C LYS A 2 14.49 -0.12 7.74
N LEU A 3 15.45 -1.04 7.67
CA LEU A 3 15.34 -2.29 6.91
C LEU A 3 15.27 -3.45 7.90
N VAL A 4 14.22 -4.28 7.77
CA VAL A 4 14.01 -5.51 8.54
C VAL A 4 14.06 -6.66 7.53
N ILE A 5 15.07 -7.52 7.66
CA ILE A 5 15.20 -8.71 6.84
C ILE A 5 14.70 -9.90 7.65
N THR A 6 13.79 -10.65 7.07
CA THR A 6 13.16 -11.82 7.67
C THR A 6 13.54 -13.08 6.88
N LYS A 7 13.50 -14.21 7.52
CA LYS A 7 13.91 -15.48 6.95
C LYS A 7 13.13 -15.83 5.67
N ASP A 8 11.82 -15.63 5.73
CA ASP A 8 10.89 -16.04 4.68
C ASP A 8 9.62 -15.17 4.67
N TYR A 9 8.73 -15.46 3.73
CA TYR A 9 7.44 -14.76 3.56
C TYR A 9 6.54 -14.88 4.80
N GLU A 10 6.56 -16.02 5.51
CA GLU A 10 5.77 -16.21 6.71
C GLU A 10 6.23 -15.27 7.84
N GLU A 11 7.52 -15.23 8.11
CA GLU A 11 8.08 -14.32 9.12
C GLU A 11 7.91 -12.84 8.71
N MET A 12 8.08 -12.49 7.42
CA MET A 12 7.80 -11.17 6.89
C MET A 12 6.35 -10.75 7.20
N SER A 13 5.42 -11.67 6.97
CA SER A 13 3.99 -11.41 7.21
C SER A 13 3.69 -11.22 8.69
N GLN A 14 4.28 -12.04 9.56
CA GLN A 14 4.15 -11.90 11.02
C GLN A 14 4.69 -10.56 11.51
N VAL A 15 5.87 -10.17 11.07
CA VAL A 15 6.48 -8.88 11.43
C VAL A 15 5.62 -7.70 10.93
N ALA A 16 5.11 -7.76 9.71
CA ALA A 16 4.22 -6.72 9.18
C ALA A 16 2.94 -6.59 10.04
N VAL A 17 2.34 -7.71 10.45
CA VAL A 17 1.17 -7.73 11.34
C VAL A 17 1.47 -7.06 12.69
N GLU A 18 2.66 -7.27 13.27
CA GLU A 18 3.02 -6.60 14.53
C GLU A 18 3.11 -5.07 14.37
N TYR A 19 3.60 -4.58 13.22
CA TYR A 19 3.57 -3.13 12.92
C TYR A 19 2.14 -2.61 12.82
N LEU A 20 1.26 -3.32 12.09
CA LEU A 20 -0.14 -2.91 11.95
C LEU A 20 -0.87 -2.92 13.31
N LEU A 21 -0.73 -3.99 14.09
CA LEU A 21 -1.36 -4.10 15.42
C LEU A 21 -0.82 -3.05 16.38
N GLY A 22 0.45 -2.70 16.27
CA GLY A 22 1.04 -1.62 17.07
C GLY A 22 0.33 -0.29 16.88
N GLU A 23 -0.03 0.06 15.64
CA GLU A 23 -0.83 1.24 15.35
C GLU A 23 -2.31 1.05 15.71
N MET A 24 -2.91 -0.07 15.36
CA MET A 24 -4.34 -0.34 15.60
C MET A 24 -4.72 -0.31 17.09
N ASN A 25 -3.80 -0.69 17.98
CA ASN A 25 -4.00 -0.71 19.43
C ASN A 25 -3.90 0.68 20.11
N GLN A 26 -3.72 1.76 19.35
CA GLN A 26 -3.67 3.10 19.91
C GLN A 26 -5.06 3.51 20.45
N ASN A 27 -5.08 4.20 21.61
CA ASN A 27 -6.32 4.73 22.19
C ASN A 27 -6.73 6.06 21.53
N ARG A 28 -6.88 6.03 20.20
CA ARG A 28 -7.29 7.16 19.35
C ARG A 28 -7.79 6.63 18.00
N LYS A 29 -8.42 7.49 17.22
CA LYS A 29 -8.68 7.18 15.80
C LYS A 29 -7.35 6.88 15.08
N VAL A 30 -7.34 5.79 14.31
CA VAL A 30 -6.21 5.34 13.50
C VAL A 30 -6.64 5.28 12.03
N ASN A 31 -5.92 5.98 11.17
CA ASN A 31 -6.12 5.97 9.73
C ASN A 31 -5.10 5.01 9.08
N LEU A 32 -5.57 3.84 8.69
CA LEU A 32 -4.76 2.75 8.13
C LEU A 32 -5.00 2.62 6.63
N CYS A 33 -4.00 2.97 5.82
CA CYS A 33 -4.06 2.82 4.37
C CYS A 33 -3.36 1.54 3.93
N ILE A 34 -4.07 0.68 3.21
CA ILE A 34 -3.62 -0.69 2.88
C ILE A 34 -3.86 -1.04 1.42
N THR A 35 -3.10 -2.01 0.92
CA THR A 35 -3.12 -2.46 -0.47
C THR A 35 -3.72 -3.85 -0.61
N ALA A 36 -4.29 -4.14 -1.78
CA ALA A 36 -4.59 -5.49 -2.23
C ALA A 36 -3.35 -6.19 -2.86
N GLY A 37 -3.55 -7.33 -3.46
CA GLY A 37 -2.54 -8.10 -4.19
C GLY A 37 -1.92 -9.25 -3.39
N LYS A 38 -1.00 -9.96 -4.01
CA LYS A 38 -0.46 -11.25 -3.49
C LYS A 38 0.44 -11.09 -2.27
N THR A 39 1.26 -10.04 -2.22
CA THR A 39 2.22 -9.85 -1.12
C THR A 39 1.54 -9.73 0.25
N PRO A 40 0.42 -9.01 0.43
CA PRO A 40 -0.24 -8.89 1.73
C PRO A 40 -1.23 -10.03 2.07
N GLU A 41 -1.48 -11.01 1.20
CA GLU A 41 -2.46 -12.08 1.47
C GLU A 41 -2.24 -12.76 2.82
N ARG A 42 -1.02 -13.21 3.10
CA ARG A 42 -0.69 -13.88 4.38
C ARG A 42 -0.77 -12.92 5.56
N ILE A 43 -0.41 -11.67 5.36
CA ILE A 43 -0.55 -10.61 6.40
C ILE A 43 -2.02 -10.50 6.81
N TYR A 44 -2.94 -10.45 5.86
CA TYR A 44 -4.36 -10.32 6.15
C TYR A 44 -4.97 -11.57 6.79
N GLU A 45 -4.51 -12.76 6.42
CA GLU A 45 -4.92 -13.99 7.10
C GLU A 45 -4.55 -13.93 8.59
N ILE A 46 -3.29 -13.66 8.91
CA ILE A 46 -2.80 -13.57 10.29
C ILE A 46 -3.48 -12.42 11.03
N LEU A 47 -3.63 -11.26 10.39
CA LEU A 47 -4.26 -10.10 11.01
C LEU A 47 -5.73 -10.38 11.33
N ALA A 48 -6.48 -10.99 10.39
CA ALA A 48 -7.88 -11.34 10.61
C ALA A 48 -8.06 -12.29 11.81
N GLU A 49 -7.17 -13.27 11.97
CA GLU A 49 -7.18 -14.15 13.14
C GLU A 49 -6.90 -13.38 14.44
N LYS A 50 -5.91 -12.48 14.44
CA LYS A 50 -5.49 -11.73 15.63
C LYS A 50 -6.49 -10.66 16.08
N VAL A 51 -7.34 -10.16 15.20
CA VAL A 51 -8.36 -9.15 15.55
C VAL A 51 -9.69 -9.76 15.97
N GLN A 52 -9.89 -11.06 15.80
CA GLN A 52 -11.13 -11.73 16.20
C GLN A 52 -11.46 -11.56 17.67
N GLY A 53 -12.70 -11.16 17.97
CA GLY A 53 -13.20 -10.96 19.33
C GLY A 53 -12.59 -9.73 20.04
N ARG A 54 -11.88 -8.87 19.33
CA ARG A 54 -11.31 -7.62 19.85
C ARG A 54 -12.01 -6.42 19.22
N ASP A 55 -12.06 -5.32 19.96
CA ASP A 55 -12.61 -4.06 19.45
C ASP A 55 -11.52 -3.23 18.76
N PHE A 56 -11.72 -2.97 17.48
CA PHE A 56 -10.92 -2.08 16.64
C PHE A 56 -11.80 -1.05 15.92
N SER A 57 -12.91 -0.64 16.55
CA SER A 57 -13.82 0.39 16.04
C SER A 57 -13.13 1.75 15.85
N ASN A 58 -11.97 1.95 16.46
CA ASN A 58 -11.13 3.14 16.28
C ASN A 58 -10.32 3.14 14.97
N VAL A 59 -10.26 2.02 14.23
CA VAL A 59 -9.44 1.88 13.02
C VAL A 59 -10.30 2.17 11.78
N HIS A 60 -9.85 3.11 10.97
CA HIS A 60 -10.44 3.47 9.69
C HIS A 60 -9.52 3.05 8.56
N TYR A 61 -10.08 2.40 7.53
CA TYR A 61 -9.34 1.77 6.45
C TYR A 61 -9.50 2.54 5.15
N TYR A 62 -8.41 2.64 4.41
CA TYR A 62 -8.28 3.36 3.15
C TYR A 62 -7.49 2.53 2.16
N ASN A 63 -7.75 2.70 0.86
CA ASN A 63 -6.85 2.27 -0.21
C ASN A 63 -6.11 3.49 -0.78
N PHE A 64 -5.08 3.27 -1.55
CA PHE A 64 -4.29 4.32 -2.18
C PHE A 64 -4.36 4.30 -3.71
N ASP A 65 -5.00 3.30 -4.27
CA ASP A 65 -5.33 3.22 -5.69
C ASP A 65 -6.59 2.39 -5.90
N GLU A 66 -7.25 2.63 -7.02
CA GLU A 66 -8.41 1.85 -7.45
C GLU A 66 -8.44 1.75 -8.95
N SER A 67 -8.81 0.61 -9.48
CA SER A 67 -8.85 0.37 -10.92
C SER A 67 -10.24 -0.02 -11.44
N TYR A 68 -10.51 0.40 -12.67
CA TYR A 68 -11.74 0.17 -13.44
C TYR A 68 -11.37 -0.22 -14.90
N PRO A 69 -12.11 -0.98 -15.71
CA PRO A 69 -13.53 -1.24 -15.53
C PRO A 69 -13.77 -2.27 -14.47
N MET A 70 -14.99 -2.25 -14.02
CA MET A 70 -15.49 -3.18 -13.03
C MET A 70 -16.78 -3.76 -13.52
N ASP A 71 -16.95 -5.03 -13.25
CA ASP A 71 -18.28 -5.60 -13.25
C ASP A 71 -19.16 -4.78 -12.33
N ASP A 72 -20.48 -4.87 -12.42
CA ASP A 72 -21.48 -4.09 -11.66
C ASP A 72 -21.31 -4.24 -10.12
N ASN A 73 -20.12 -3.96 -9.61
CA ASN A 73 -19.77 -4.05 -8.20
C ASN A 73 -19.74 -2.65 -7.58
N GLU A 74 -20.11 -2.57 -6.32
CA GLU A 74 -20.10 -1.34 -5.51
C GLU A 74 -18.69 -0.75 -5.36
N TYR A 75 -17.66 -1.59 -5.42
CA TYR A 75 -16.25 -1.22 -5.23
C TYR A 75 -15.40 -1.50 -6.47
N GLY A 76 -14.22 -0.83 -6.54
CA GLY A 76 -13.14 -1.10 -7.47
C GLY A 76 -12.46 -2.46 -7.26
N VAL A 77 -11.56 -2.81 -8.16
CA VAL A 77 -10.81 -4.08 -8.08
C VAL A 77 -10.06 -4.17 -6.75
N THR A 78 -9.37 -3.09 -6.35
CA THR A 78 -8.61 -3.04 -5.10
C THR A 78 -9.51 -3.25 -3.88
N MET A 79 -10.62 -2.54 -3.81
CA MET A 79 -11.54 -2.66 -2.67
C MET A 79 -12.28 -3.99 -2.65
N THR A 80 -12.62 -4.54 -3.83
CA THR A 80 -13.22 -5.88 -3.93
C THR A 80 -12.27 -6.95 -3.39
N GLU A 81 -10.98 -6.86 -3.75
CA GLU A 81 -9.96 -7.76 -3.22
C GLU A 81 -9.75 -7.55 -1.71
N LEU A 82 -9.62 -6.32 -1.22
CA LEU A 82 -9.46 -6.03 0.21
C LEU A 82 -10.64 -6.55 1.03
N LYS A 83 -11.86 -6.42 0.51
CA LYS A 83 -13.06 -6.97 1.14
C LYS A 83 -12.92 -8.49 1.33
N LYS A 84 -12.58 -9.21 0.28
CA LYS A 84 -12.40 -10.66 0.28
C LYS A 84 -11.21 -11.11 1.14
N LEU A 85 -10.07 -10.41 1.05
CA LEU A 85 -8.84 -10.80 1.72
C LEU A 85 -8.88 -10.52 3.22
N TYR A 86 -9.51 -9.40 3.62
CA TYR A 86 -9.43 -8.93 5.00
C TYR A 86 -10.76 -8.49 5.60
N PHE A 87 -11.50 -7.53 5.00
CA PHE A 87 -12.60 -6.85 5.69
C PHE A 87 -13.73 -7.80 6.10
N ASP A 88 -14.14 -8.72 5.22
CA ASP A 88 -15.19 -9.69 5.54
C ASP A 88 -14.70 -10.69 6.62
N LYS A 89 -13.45 -11.13 6.53
CA LYS A 89 -12.88 -12.08 7.51
C LYS A 89 -12.70 -11.47 8.90
N ALA A 90 -12.34 -10.18 8.95
CA ALA A 90 -12.13 -9.43 10.18
C ALA A 90 -13.44 -8.79 10.70
N SER A 91 -14.55 -8.93 9.97
CA SER A 91 -15.85 -8.30 10.29
C SER A 91 -15.72 -6.77 10.48
N VAL A 92 -14.96 -6.12 9.61
CA VAL A 92 -14.75 -4.66 9.65
C VAL A 92 -16.09 -3.95 9.43
N ASN A 93 -16.43 -2.98 10.30
CA ASN A 93 -17.60 -2.16 10.11
C ASN A 93 -17.50 -1.37 8.79
N PRO A 94 -18.47 -1.47 7.86
CA PRO A 94 -18.44 -0.71 6.61
C PRO A 94 -18.29 0.80 6.78
N GLU A 95 -18.80 1.39 7.88
CA GLU A 95 -18.62 2.81 8.20
C GLU A 95 -17.15 3.22 8.43
N ASN A 96 -16.27 2.25 8.69
CA ASN A 96 -14.85 2.47 8.87
C ASN A 96 -14.05 2.29 7.57
N ILE A 97 -14.70 2.01 6.45
CA ILE A 97 -14.04 1.80 5.15
C ILE A 97 -14.28 3.03 4.28
N HIS A 98 -13.20 3.66 3.85
CA HIS A 98 -13.20 4.93 3.11
C HIS A 98 -12.42 4.79 1.80
N PRO A 99 -13.06 4.36 0.70
CA PRO A 99 -12.36 4.10 -0.54
C PRO A 99 -11.98 5.38 -1.29
N LEU A 100 -10.77 5.40 -1.85
CA LEU A 100 -10.44 6.24 -2.99
C LEU A 100 -11.18 5.70 -4.22
N THR A 101 -11.86 6.57 -4.97
CA THR A 101 -12.66 6.19 -6.13
C THR A 101 -12.44 7.14 -7.31
N MET A 102 -12.99 6.78 -8.47
CA MET A 102 -13.05 7.65 -9.67
C MET A 102 -13.84 8.94 -9.43
N GLU A 103 -14.70 8.99 -8.44
CA GLU A 103 -15.60 10.12 -8.16
C GLU A 103 -14.98 11.10 -7.19
N ASN A 104 -14.12 10.64 -6.26
CA ASN A 104 -13.57 11.45 -5.18
C ASN A 104 -12.07 11.78 -5.33
N TYR A 105 -11.38 11.25 -6.32
CA TYR A 105 -9.92 11.41 -6.45
C TYR A 105 -9.47 12.87 -6.49
N GLN A 106 -10.28 13.77 -7.08
CA GLN A 106 -9.93 15.20 -7.21
C GLN A 106 -9.86 15.94 -5.88
N THR A 107 -10.60 15.46 -4.89
CA THR A 107 -10.65 16.05 -3.53
C THR A 107 -9.94 15.16 -2.51
N TRP A 108 -9.31 14.06 -2.94
CA TRP A 108 -8.73 13.07 -2.05
C TRP A 108 -7.59 13.61 -1.19
N ASP A 109 -6.70 14.39 -1.77
CA ASP A 109 -5.56 14.97 -1.02
C ASP A 109 -6.05 15.91 0.08
N ASP A 110 -7.04 16.77 -0.20
CA ASP A 110 -7.66 17.65 0.80
C ASP A 110 -8.39 16.84 1.88
N TYR A 111 -9.04 15.75 1.49
CA TYR A 111 -9.68 14.83 2.44
C TYR A 111 -8.64 14.16 3.35
N VAL A 112 -7.53 13.67 2.80
CA VAL A 112 -6.42 13.07 3.58
C VAL A 112 -5.84 14.06 4.57
N ASP A 113 -5.64 15.31 4.17
CA ASP A 113 -5.19 16.37 5.08
C ASP A 113 -6.23 16.64 6.18
N SER A 114 -7.53 16.65 5.86
CA SER A 114 -8.61 16.92 6.82
C SER A 114 -8.74 15.87 7.91
N ILE A 115 -8.43 14.60 7.61
CA ILE A 115 -8.43 13.50 8.59
C ILE A 115 -7.14 13.41 9.42
N GLY A 116 -6.18 14.32 9.21
CA GLY A 116 -4.89 14.34 9.91
C GLY A 116 -3.87 13.36 9.33
N ARG A 117 -4.03 12.97 8.07
CA ARG A 117 -3.18 12.06 7.29
C ARG A 117 -3.28 10.60 7.74
N PHE A 118 -2.64 9.71 7.01
CA PHE A 118 -2.55 8.29 7.38
C PHE A 118 -1.54 8.08 8.49
N ASP A 119 -1.91 7.30 9.50
CA ASP A 119 -1.00 6.89 10.56
C ASP A 119 0.03 5.90 10.02
N ILE A 120 -0.41 4.98 9.17
CA ILE A 120 0.46 4.06 8.46
C ILE A 120 -0.09 3.80 7.05
N ILE A 121 0.80 3.77 6.07
CA ILE A 121 0.52 3.22 4.74
C ILE A 121 1.31 1.93 4.60
N MET A 122 0.63 0.80 4.43
CA MET A 122 1.26 -0.46 4.06
C MET A 122 1.14 -0.68 2.56
N MET A 123 2.25 -0.76 1.85
CA MET A 123 2.28 -0.97 0.40
C MET A 123 3.34 -1.99 -0.03
N GLY A 124 3.08 -2.62 -1.18
CA GLY A 124 4.01 -3.50 -1.84
C GLY A 124 4.92 -2.77 -2.84
N LEU A 125 5.82 -3.52 -3.48
CA LEU A 125 6.71 -3.06 -4.54
C LEU A 125 6.30 -3.68 -5.87
N GLY A 126 5.99 -2.85 -6.88
CA GLY A 126 5.83 -3.29 -8.26
C GLY A 126 7.12 -3.93 -8.81
N SER A 127 7.01 -4.91 -9.71
CA SER A 127 8.18 -5.56 -10.32
C SER A 127 8.98 -4.62 -11.22
N ASP A 128 8.36 -3.56 -11.68
CA ASP A 128 8.90 -2.47 -12.47
C ASP A 128 9.28 -1.23 -11.63
N GLY A 129 9.12 -1.31 -10.32
CA GLY A 129 9.44 -0.22 -9.40
C GLY A 129 8.30 0.76 -9.13
N HIS A 130 7.07 0.48 -9.56
CA HIS A 130 5.93 1.33 -9.25
C HIS A 130 5.50 1.25 -7.77
N PHE A 131 4.83 2.30 -7.30
CA PHE A 131 4.04 2.31 -6.07
C PHE A 131 2.64 2.86 -6.36
N CYS A 132 1.61 2.41 -5.66
CA CYS A 132 0.23 2.65 -6.05
C CYS A 132 0.06 2.28 -7.54
N ALA A 133 -0.64 3.09 -8.36
CA ALA A 133 -0.60 2.97 -9.81
C ALA A 133 0.36 3.98 -10.49
N ASN A 134 1.37 4.50 -9.77
CA ASN A 134 2.43 5.34 -10.35
C ASN A 134 3.49 4.47 -11.03
N LEU A 135 3.21 4.08 -12.28
CA LEU A 135 4.12 3.27 -13.10
C LEU A 135 5.30 4.11 -13.64
N PRO A 136 6.38 3.46 -14.10
CA PRO A 136 7.45 4.14 -14.83
C PRO A 136 6.90 5.05 -15.93
N GLY A 137 7.48 6.25 -16.07
CA GLY A 137 7.08 7.23 -17.07
C GLY A 137 5.76 7.98 -16.79
N THR A 138 5.14 7.82 -15.61
CA THR A 138 3.89 8.52 -15.26
C THR A 138 4.10 9.92 -14.66
N ASN A 139 5.33 10.45 -14.69
CA ASN A 139 5.67 11.78 -14.18
C ASN A 139 5.37 11.99 -12.69
N CYS A 140 5.39 10.93 -11.89
CA CYS A 140 4.98 10.95 -10.47
C CYS A 140 5.92 11.73 -9.54
N LEU A 141 7.13 12.06 -9.99
CA LEU A 141 8.07 12.91 -9.24
C LEU A 141 7.81 14.40 -9.46
N HIS A 142 7.01 14.78 -10.45
CA HIS A 142 6.65 16.16 -10.78
C HIS A 142 5.16 16.44 -10.61
N ASP A 143 4.30 15.48 -11.01
CA ASP A 143 2.87 15.53 -10.74
C ASP A 143 2.56 14.77 -9.45
N LEU A 144 2.54 15.49 -8.34
CA LEU A 144 2.57 14.91 -7.00
C LEU A 144 1.19 14.60 -6.43
N LYS A 145 0.11 15.05 -7.09
CA LYS A 145 -1.26 14.92 -6.57
C LYS A 145 -1.91 13.59 -6.93
N THR A 146 -2.95 13.25 -6.18
CA THR A 146 -3.88 12.17 -6.52
C THR A 146 -4.54 12.46 -7.85
N ARG A 147 -4.56 11.50 -8.76
CA ARG A 147 -4.98 11.67 -10.14
C ARG A 147 -5.56 10.41 -10.77
N LEU A 148 -6.14 10.60 -11.96
CA LEU A 148 -6.51 9.50 -12.86
C LEU A 148 -5.38 9.23 -13.84
N LEU A 149 -5.09 7.96 -14.02
CA LEU A 149 -4.20 7.45 -15.05
C LEU A 149 -4.97 6.44 -15.91
N SER A 150 -4.61 6.33 -17.19
CA SER A 150 -5.19 5.36 -18.11
C SER A 150 -4.08 4.55 -18.75
N PHE A 151 -4.23 3.23 -18.75
CA PHE A 151 -3.27 2.32 -19.34
C PHE A 151 -3.97 1.32 -20.26
N ASP A 152 -3.37 1.05 -21.41
CA ASP A 152 -3.81 -0.04 -22.30
C ASP A 152 -3.25 -1.36 -21.78
N MET A 153 -4.14 -2.22 -21.31
CA MET A 153 -3.79 -3.54 -20.79
C MET A 153 -3.99 -4.60 -21.87
N PRO A 154 -3.03 -5.54 -22.05
CA PRO A 154 -3.06 -6.49 -23.15
C PRO A 154 -4.36 -7.30 -23.28
N ASP A 155 -4.95 -7.67 -22.13
CA ASP A 155 -6.12 -8.57 -22.11
C ASP A 155 -7.44 -7.86 -21.72
N ASN A 156 -7.38 -6.62 -21.22
CA ASN A 156 -8.52 -5.91 -20.60
C ASN A 156 -8.89 -4.59 -21.29
N GLY A 157 -8.23 -4.25 -22.40
CA GLY A 157 -8.42 -2.94 -23.03
C GLY A 157 -7.88 -1.79 -22.17
N THR A 158 -8.41 -0.58 -22.35
CA THR A 158 -8.00 0.57 -21.55
C THR A 158 -8.61 0.48 -20.15
N MET A 159 -7.75 0.46 -19.13
CA MET A 159 -8.16 0.56 -17.73
C MET A 159 -7.81 1.94 -17.16
N GLN A 160 -8.68 2.43 -16.29
CA GLN A 160 -8.46 3.67 -15.55
C GLN A 160 -8.12 3.38 -14.10
N PHE A 161 -7.22 4.19 -13.55
CA PHE A 161 -6.76 4.07 -12.16
C PHE A 161 -6.89 5.43 -11.47
N ALA A 162 -7.68 5.49 -10.40
CA ALA A 162 -7.54 6.56 -9.42
C ALA A 162 -6.35 6.19 -8.53
N THR A 163 -5.34 7.04 -8.43
CA THR A 163 -4.11 6.72 -7.69
C THR A 163 -3.63 7.89 -6.86
N MET A 164 -3.24 7.61 -5.62
CA MET A 164 -2.55 8.61 -4.80
C MET A 164 -1.23 9.01 -5.42
N GLY A 165 -0.98 10.31 -5.42
CA GLY A 165 0.30 10.86 -5.81
C GLY A 165 1.34 10.82 -4.69
N THR A 166 2.56 11.18 -5.05
CA THR A 166 3.71 11.21 -4.13
C THR A 166 3.46 12.11 -2.93
N GLN A 167 2.71 13.22 -3.08
CA GLN A 167 2.42 14.16 -1.99
C GLN A 167 1.73 13.47 -0.80
N SER A 168 0.59 12.81 -1.03
CA SER A 168 -0.19 12.18 0.04
C SER A 168 0.50 10.96 0.63
N VAL A 169 1.22 10.17 -0.19
CA VAL A 169 2.03 9.05 0.29
C VAL A 169 3.14 9.53 1.22
N MET A 170 3.90 10.54 0.79
CA MET A 170 5.03 11.09 1.57
C MET A 170 4.60 11.88 2.80
N ALA A 171 3.34 12.31 2.87
CA ALA A 171 2.78 12.99 4.02
C ALA A 171 2.32 12.04 5.14
N SER A 172 2.30 10.72 4.92
CA SER A 172 1.92 9.76 5.95
C SER A 172 2.87 9.81 7.16
N LYS A 173 2.40 9.36 8.33
CA LYS A 173 3.23 9.33 9.54
C LYS A 173 4.23 8.18 9.53
N HIS A 174 3.85 7.06 8.88
CA HIS A 174 4.71 5.89 8.72
C HIS A 174 4.43 5.22 7.37
N LEU A 175 5.47 4.96 6.61
CA LEU A 175 5.42 4.20 5.36
C LEU A 175 6.03 2.81 5.60
N LEU A 176 5.20 1.79 5.51
CA LEU A 176 5.56 0.39 5.68
C LEU A 176 5.57 -0.31 4.32
N PHE A 177 6.75 -0.68 3.87
CA PHE A 177 6.99 -1.30 2.58
C PHE A 177 7.24 -2.79 2.76
N ILE A 178 6.40 -3.63 2.17
CA ILE A 178 6.47 -5.09 2.27
C ILE A 178 6.93 -5.70 0.96
N VAL A 179 7.99 -6.50 0.99
CA VAL A 179 8.59 -7.06 -0.22
C VAL A 179 9.02 -8.51 0.00
N ASN A 180 8.55 -9.40 -0.85
CA ASN A 180 8.89 -10.81 -0.77
C ASN A 180 9.30 -11.41 -2.12
N GLY A 181 10.18 -12.40 -2.07
CA GLY A 181 10.59 -13.22 -3.19
C GLY A 181 11.75 -12.66 -4.01
N GLU A 182 12.57 -13.57 -4.53
CA GLU A 182 13.79 -13.25 -5.29
C GLU A 182 13.54 -12.39 -6.53
N HIS A 183 12.36 -12.54 -7.16
CA HIS A 183 11.96 -11.74 -8.33
C HIS A 183 11.87 -10.23 -8.06
N LYS A 184 11.87 -9.82 -6.79
CA LYS A 184 11.89 -8.41 -6.35
C LYS A 184 13.29 -7.91 -5.99
N ALA A 185 14.31 -8.77 -5.94
CA ALA A 185 15.60 -8.41 -5.37
C ALA A 185 16.32 -7.28 -6.12
N GLU A 186 16.33 -7.32 -7.46
CA GLU A 186 16.96 -6.26 -8.27
C GLU A 186 16.24 -4.93 -8.10
N ILE A 187 14.92 -4.93 -8.22
CA ILE A 187 14.14 -3.69 -8.11
C ILE A 187 14.17 -3.13 -6.68
N LEU A 188 14.17 -3.97 -5.65
CA LEU A 188 14.32 -3.51 -4.26
C LEU A 188 15.68 -2.84 -4.05
N LYS A 189 16.76 -3.40 -4.60
CA LYS A 189 18.08 -2.77 -4.57
C LYS A 189 18.06 -1.41 -5.27
N GLN A 190 17.47 -1.32 -6.47
CA GLN A 190 17.36 -0.05 -7.19
C GLN A 190 16.59 1.00 -6.38
N VAL A 191 15.45 0.63 -5.78
CA VAL A 191 14.65 1.51 -4.92
C VAL A 191 15.47 2.05 -3.75
N LEU A 192 16.18 1.20 -3.03
CA LEU A 192 16.82 1.59 -1.77
C LEU A 192 18.20 2.24 -1.95
N VAL A 193 18.96 1.79 -2.95
CA VAL A 193 20.39 2.17 -3.13
C VAL A 193 20.61 2.97 -4.41
N GLY A 194 19.78 2.79 -5.44
CA GLY A 194 19.87 3.52 -6.71
C GLY A 194 19.54 5.01 -6.59
N PRO A 195 19.69 5.80 -7.66
CA PRO A 195 19.22 7.18 -7.69
C PRO A 195 17.69 7.27 -7.58
N ILE A 196 17.17 8.48 -7.32
CA ILE A 196 15.76 8.77 -7.52
C ILE A 196 15.55 8.94 -9.01
N ASP A 197 14.56 8.19 -9.55
CA ASP A 197 14.37 8.07 -10.99
C ASP A 197 12.88 7.85 -11.32
N GLU A 198 12.37 8.54 -12.34
CA GLU A 198 11.00 8.36 -12.87
C GLU A 198 10.78 6.95 -13.43
N GLU A 199 11.84 6.29 -13.91
CA GLU A 199 11.79 4.89 -14.37
C GLU A 199 11.78 3.89 -13.20
N CYS A 200 11.92 4.37 -11.96
CA CYS A 200 11.76 3.61 -10.74
C CYS A 200 11.00 4.46 -9.70
N PRO A 201 9.69 4.66 -9.88
CA PRO A 201 8.90 5.58 -9.06
C PRO A 201 9.06 5.38 -7.55
N SER A 202 9.11 4.14 -7.07
CA SER A 202 9.31 3.83 -5.65
C SER A 202 10.64 4.34 -5.09
N SER A 203 11.59 4.73 -5.95
CA SER A 203 12.89 5.25 -5.50
C SER A 203 12.77 6.54 -4.67
N VAL A 204 11.69 7.31 -4.83
CA VAL A 204 11.43 8.52 -4.03
C VAL A 204 11.07 8.18 -2.58
N LEU A 205 10.47 7.01 -2.35
CA LEU A 205 9.93 6.63 -1.04
C LEU A 205 11.01 6.51 0.05
N LYS A 206 12.27 6.27 -0.33
CA LYS A 206 13.40 6.28 0.61
C LYS A 206 13.66 7.63 1.28
N LEU A 207 13.10 8.72 0.76
CA LEU A 207 13.15 10.05 1.39
C LEU A 207 12.11 10.22 2.50
N HIS A 208 11.17 9.29 2.66
CA HIS A 208 10.17 9.38 3.71
C HIS A 208 10.84 9.33 5.09
N PRO A 209 10.54 10.27 6.01
CA PRO A 209 11.24 10.39 7.29
C PRO A 209 11.09 9.16 8.18
N ASN A 210 9.96 8.46 8.10
CA ASN A 210 9.68 7.23 8.85
C ASN A 210 9.34 6.09 7.87
N PHE A 211 10.36 5.60 7.16
CA PHE A 211 10.26 4.55 6.17
C PHE A 211 10.80 3.23 6.71
N THR A 212 9.94 2.24 6.82
CA THR A 212 10.30 0.86 7.19
C THR A 212 10.08 -0.07 6.01
N VAL A 213 11.11 -0.82 5.66
CA VAL A 213 11.06 -1.89 4.67
C VAL A 213 11.15 -3.21 5.40
N ILE A 214 10.17 -4.10 5.20
CA ILE A 214 10.22 -5.49 5.65
C ILE A 214 10.36 -6.34 4.39
N ALA A 215 11.48 -7.06 4.29
CA ALA A 215 11.77 -7.90 3.15
C ALA A 215 12.19 -9.31 3.61
N ASP A 216 11.79 -10.35 2.87
CA ASP A 216 12.37 -11.65 3.09
C ASP A 216 13.83 -11.73 2.57
N GLU A 217 14.61 -12.72 3.01
CA GLU A 217 15.99 -12.91 2.58
C GLU A 217 16.12 -13.00 1.05
N ALA A 218 15.11 -13.59 0.38
CA ALA A 218 15.11 -13.74 -1.06
C ALA A 218 14.99 -12.39 -1.77
N ALA A 219 14.09 -11.50 -1.32
CA ALA A 219 13.96 -10.14 -1.84
C ALA A 219 15.16 -9.26 -1.45
N ALA A 220 15.76 -9.49 -0.28
CA ALA A 220 16.91 -8.73 0.22
C ALA A 220 18.27 -9.22 -0.31
N LYS A 221 18.30 -10.22 -1.19
CA LYS A 221 19.49 -10.93 -1.67
C LYS A 221 20.66 -10.01 -2.08
N TYR A 222 20.39 -8.86 -2.64
CA TYR A 222 21.41 -7.92 -3.12
C TYR A 222 21.66 -6.74 -2.17
N LEU A 223 21.03 -6.73 -1.00
CA LEU A 223 21.22 -5.70 0.03
C LEU A 223 22.15 -6.17 1.15
N THR A 224 22.30 -7.48 1.32
CA THR A 224 23.21 -8.10 2.28
C THR A 224 24.52 -8.43 1.59
N LYS A 225 25.62 -7.92 2.10
CA LYS A 225 26.98 -8.38 1.79
C LYS A 225 27.63 -8.91 3.06
#